data_90e0445aa6fb7241e353b0d445f84b31
#
_entry.id   90e0445aa6fb7241e353b0d445f84b31
#
_cell.length_a   1.000
_cell.length_b   1.000
_cell.length_c   1.000
_cell.angle_alpha   90.00
_cell.angle_beta   90.00
_cell.angle_gamma   90.00
#
_symmetry.space_group_name_H-M   'P 1'
#
loop_
_entity.id
_entity.type
_entity.pdbx_description
1 polymer ?
#
loop_
_entity_poly.entity_id
_entity_poly.type
_entity_poly.pdbx_seq_one_letter_code
_entity_poly.pdbx_strand_id
1 'polypeptide(L)'
;MAAERGNLKMADLEPVGPGTPAGRYLRLFWHPVIRAQDLPVGRAKPIEVLGEKFTIYRGESGTVYMTAFRCAHRGTQLSLGWVEGETIRCRYHGWRFANDGQCVEQPNEDRPFCDKVKILARPTKEYAGLIFAWLGEGEAPPFRNIPDLDRPGVLIADPVEALPCGYWNRFDNDHGHRAWVHRATAIRHNRPDILVIRHEAVEESDYGWRGTRAVSGKKGENAKTSMGAVEDKEGAHEDFLKMARYKHWIMPNIRLWFQRTRAKGFQGREFWETKCVWTVPINDQKMAAFDVTLTPLEGEEARVYENSRKTQQESEAEMRWDLAEKVLAGEMTLEDLPDDMGAYTSFTIEDYVTQVGQGPIAGRGEEMLAVTDARVILTRRLWLREINKLLAGEPLKQWKLPETPFMPAKPPSAEIKSKRELADA
;
A
#
# COMPACT_ATOMS: atom_id res chain seq x y z
N MET A 1 -36.31 0.47 6.99
CA MET A 1 -36.37 1.75 6.25
C MET A 1 -35.66 1.51 4.93
N ALA A 2 -36.37 1.56 3.80
CA ALA A 2 -35.77 1.42 2.48
C ALA A 2 -34.92 2.69 2.24
N ALA A 3 -33.60 2.50 2.12
CA ALA A 3 -32.72 3.58 1.74
C ALA A 3 -33.12 4.07 0.35
N GLU A 4 -33.30 5.37 0.22
CA GLU A 4 -33.50 6.02 -1.06
C GLU A 4 -32.42 5.55 -2.04
N ARG A 5 -32.85 5.08 -3.20
CA ARG A 5 -31.97 4.72 -4.32
C ARG A 5 -31.41 6.00 -4.95
N GLY A 6 -30.57 6.72 -4.20
CA GLY A 6 -29.78 7.83 -4.70
C GLY A 6 -28.51 7.30 -5.36
N ASN A 7 -28.19 7.76 -6.55
CA ASN A 7 -26.87 7.51 -7.15
C ASN A 7 -25.79 8.04 -6.22
N LEU A 8 -24.99 7.16 -5.64
CA LEU A 8 -23.83 7.54 -4.83
C LEU A 8 -22.90 8.45 -5.63
N LYS A 9 -22.44 9.51 -4.98
CA LYS A 9 -21.39 10.39 -5.48
C LYS A 9 -20.05 9.99 -4.90
N MET A 10 -18.97 10.45 -5.48
CA MET A 10 -17.63 10.20 -4.96
C MET A 10 -17.44 10.68 -3.52
N ALA A 11 -18.07 11.80 -3.15
CA ALA A 11 -18.08 12.31 -1.78
C ALA A 11 -18.64 11.30 -0.75
N ASP A 12 -19.60 10.46 -1.14
CA ASP A 12 -20.20 9.45 -0.26
C ASP A 12 -19.25 8.27 -0.01
N LEU A 13 -18.17 8.16 -0.79
CA LEU A 13 -17.15 7.15 -0.65
C LEU A 13 -15.95 7.58 0.22
N GLU A 14 -15.90 8.84 0.67
CA GLU A 14 -14.80 9.31 1.50
C GLU A 14 -14.88 8.78 2.94
N PRO A 15 -16.05 8.77 3.62
CA PRO A 15 -16.16 8.26 4.97
C PRO A 15 -15.94 6.75 5.03
N VAL A 16 -15.08 6.28 5.96
CA VAL A 16 -14.66 4.87 6.10
C VAL A 16 -15.08 4.21 7.41
N GLY A 17 -15.73 4.95 8.29
CA GLY A 17 -16.23 4.43 9.56
C GLY A 17 -17.25 3.31 9.41
N PRO A 18 -17.59 2.60 10.51
CA PRO A 18 -18.63 1.56 10.51
C PRO A 18 -19.97 2.12 10.00
N GLY A 19 -20.62 1.38 9.10
CA GLY A 19 -21.93 1.77 8.55
C GLY A 19 -21.89 2.70 7.34
N THR A 20 -20.75 3.38 7.06
CA THR A 20 -20.61 4.16 5.82
C THR A 20 -20.49 3.26 4.58
N PRO A 21 -20.88 3.73 3.38
CA PRO A 21 -20.83 2.90 2.17
C PRO A 21 -19.46 2.29 1.91
N ALA A 22 -18.40 3.12 1.87
CA ALA A 22 -17.04 2.64 1.66
C ALA A 22 -16.52 1.82 2.84
N GLY A 23 -16.85 2.23 4.08
CA GLY A 23 -16.46 1.50 5.28
C GLY A 23 -17.03 0.08 5.34
N ARG A 24 -18.30 -0.11 4.92
CA ARG A 24 -18.91 -1.43 4.79
C ARG A 24 -18.22 -2.27 3.71
N TYR A 25 -17.90 -1.69 2.56
CA TYR A 25 -17.23 -2.40 1.48
C TYR A 25 -15.81 -2.82 1.85
N LEU A 26 -15.02 -1.91 2.42
CA LEU A 26 -13.66 -2.18 2.86
C LEU A 26 -13.58 -3.31 3.90
N ARG A 27 -14.54 -3.38 4.82
CA ARG A 27 -14.59 -4.43 5.85
C ARG A 27 -14.83 -5.84 5.32
N LEU A 28 -15.13 -6.00 4.05
CA LEU A 28 -15.20 -7.31 3.39
C LEU A 28 -13.81 -7.90 3.08
N PHE A 29 -12.74 -7.10 3.22
CA PHE A 29 -11.39 -7.47 2.82
C PHE A 29 -10.42 -7.44 4.00
N TRP A 30 -9.32 -8.17 3.86
CA TRP A 30 -8.18 -8.11 4.76
C TRP A 30 -7.34 -6.85 4.46
N HIS A 31 -6.94 -6.13 5.49
CA HIS A 31 -6.09 -4.95 5.36
C HIS A 31 -4.83 -5.08 6.20
N PRO A 32 -3.65 -4.70 5.69
CA PRO A 32 -2.48 -4.55 6.52
C PRO A 32 -2.68 -3.39 7.50
N VAL A 33 -2.21 -3.57 8.73
CA VAL A 33 -2.42 -2.61 9.81
C VAL A 33 -1.11 -2.15 10.47
N ILE A 34 -0.04 -2.94 10.33
CA ILE A 34 1.30 -2.64 10.85
C ILE A 34 2.33 -3.56 10.18
N ARG A 35 3.60 -3.15 10.11
CA ARG A 35 4.67 -4.06 9.73
C ARG A 35 4.95 -5.07 10.85
N ALA A 36 5.25 -6.30 10.46
CA ALA A 36 5.53 -7.37 11.42
C ALA A 36 6.70 -7.04 12.35
N GLN A 37 7.76 -6.44 11.81
CA GLN A 37 8.95 -6.03 12.57
C GLN A 37 8.69 -4.90 13.58
N ASP A 38 7.64 -4.11 13.40
CA ASP A 38 7.30 -3.01 14.30
C ASP A 38 6.50 -3.46 15.53
N LEU A 39 6.14 -4.74 15.59
CA LEU A 39 5.45 -5.35 16.72
C LEU A 39 6.27 -6.53 17.31
N PRO A 40 7.27 -6.26 18.17
CA PRO A 40 8.06 -7.30 18.82
C PRO A 40 7.23 -8.22 19.71
N VAL A 41 7.74 -9.44 19.96
CA VAL A 41 7.15 -10.40 20.90
C VAL A 41 6.99 -9.76 22.29
N GLY A 42 5.85 -10.01 22.95
CA GLY A 42 5.51 -9.47 24.25
C GLY A 42 5.15 -7.97 24.24
N ARG A 43 4.91 -7.38 23.07
CA ARG A 43 4.56 -5.95 22.95
C ARG A 43 3.15 -5.75 22.41
N ALA A 44 2.53 -4.68 22.89
CA ALA A 44 1.25 -4.18 22.41
C ALA A 44 1.39 -2.76 21.87
N LYS A 45 0.61 -2.44 20.83
CA LYS A 45 0.55 -1.10 20.23
C LYS A 45 -0.91 -0.68 19.96
N PRO A 46 -1.20 0.62 20.02
CA PRO A 46 -2.45 1.15 19.51
C PRO A 46 -2.37 1.22 17.99
N ILE A 47 -3.46 0.89 17.32
CA ILE A 47 -3.64 1.13 15.90
C ILE A 47 -4.98 1.78 15.64
N GLU A 48 -5.05 2.53 14.54
CA GLU A 48 -6.29 3.08 13.99
C GLU A 48 -6.39 2.64 12.54
N VAL A 49 -7.54 2.10 12.15
CA VAL A 49 -7.81 1.63 10.80
C VAL A 49 -9.30 1.71 10.51
N LEU A 50 -9.64 2.19 9.32
CA LEU A 50 -11.04 2.41 8.88
C LEU A 50 -11.88 3.21 9.89
N GLY A 51 -11.29 4.23 10.54
CA GLY A 51 -11.96 5.08 11.52
C GLY A 51 -12.17 4.44 12.89
N GLU A 52 -11.64 3.26 13.15
CA GLU A 52 -11.76 2.55 14.42
C GLU A 52 -10.39 2.34 15.08
N LYS A 53 -10.36 2.42 16.41
CA LYS A 53 -9.15 2.18 17.20
C LYS A 53 -9.15 0.77 17.81
N PHE A 54 -7.98 0.14 17.80
CA PHE A 54 -7.76 -1.19 18.33
C PHE A 54 -6.46 -1.26 19.13
N THR A 55 -6.30 -2.32 19.89
CA THR A 55 -5.03 -2.77 20.44
C THR A 55 -4.58 -3.99 19.66
N ILE A 56 -3.37 -3.93 19.08
CA ILE A 56 -2.70 -5.07 18.49
C ILE A 56 -1.54 -5.49 19.39
N TYR A 57 -1.35 -6.78 19.58
CA TYR A 57 -0.25 -7.30 20.40
C TYR A 57 0.29 -8.61 19.86
N ARG A 58 1.56 -8.86 20.12
CA ARG A 58 2.19 -10.14 19.79
C ARG A 58 2.41 -10.92 21.08
N GLY A 59 1.77 -12.06 21.18
CA GLY A 59 1.94 -13.00 22.31
C GLY A 59 3.36 -13.55 22.39
N GLU A 60 3.66 -14.25 23.48
CA GLU A 60 4.98 -14.83 23.72
C GLU A 60 5.32 -15.97 22.75
N SER A 61 4.33 -16.64 22.17
CA SER A 61 4.53 -17.60 21.07
C SER A 61 4.94 -16.97 19.74
N GLY A 62 4.83 -15.64 19.63
CA GLY A 62 5.00 -14.91 18.38
C GLY A 62 3.71 -14.72 17.58
N THR A 63 2.60 -15.30 18.01
CA THR A 63 1.29 -15.13 17.38
C THR A 63 0.76 -13.72 17.63
N VAL A 64 0.15 -13.13 16.59
CA VAL A 64 -0.40 -11.77 16.67
C VAL A 64 -1.90 -11.81 16.93
N TYR A 65 -2.36 -10.89 17.76
CA TYR A 65 -3.76 -10.72 18.13
C TYR A 65 -4.19 -9.26 18.04
N MET A 66 -5.45 -9.04 17.71
CA MET A 66 -6.05 -7.70 17.69
C MET A 66 -7.36 -7.70 18.46
N THR A 67 -7.48 -6.75 19.38
CA THR A 67 -8.64 -6.66 20.28
C THR A 67 -9.13 -5.22 20.40
N ALA A 68 -10.24 -5.02 21.10
CA ALA A 68 -10.77 -3.71 21.42
C ALA A 68 -9.67 -2.78 21.95
N PHE A 69 -9.76 -1.51 21.62
CA PHE A 69 -8.84 -0.48 22.09
C PHE A 69 -8.92 -0.28 23.61
N ARG A 70 -10.16 -0.38 24.15
CA ARG A 70 -10.48 -0.05 25.53
C ARG A 70 -10.83 -1.28 26.35
N CYS A 71 -10.31 -1.30 27.58
CA CYS A 71 -10.70 -2.26 28.60
C CYS A 71 -12.19 -2.12 28.94
N ALA A 72 -12.92 -3.25 29.00
CA ALA A 72 -14.34 -3.27 29.35
C ALA A 72 -14.65 -2.72 30.76
N HIS A 73 -13.67 -2.73 31.68
CA HIS A 73 -13.89 -2.26 33.05
C HIS A 73 -14.17 -0.75 33.08
N ARG A 74 -13.18 0.09 32.73
CA ARG A 74 -13.27 1.56 32.83
C ARG A 74 -12.62 2.28 31.65
N GLY A 75 -12.53 1.64 30.48
CA GLY A 75 -12.14 2.27 29.24
C GLY A 75 -10.66 2.60 29.07
N THR A 76 -9.77 2.11 29.93
CA THR A 76 -8.32 2.30 29.76
C THR A 76 -7.85 1.64 28.48
N GLN A 77 -6.98 2.32 27.75
CA GLN A 77 -6.32 1.79 26.55
C GLN A 77 -5.53 0.53 26.87
N LEU A 78 -5.88 -0.59 26.25
CA LEU A 78 -5.27 -1.90 26.54
C LEU A 78 -3.81 -2.00 26.10
N SER A 79 -3.40 -1.28 25.06
CA SER A 79 -2.01 -1.28 24.59
C SER A 79 -1.01 -0.66 25.59
N LEU A 80 -1.48 -0.03 26.67
CA LEU A 80 -0.64 0.42 27.79
C LEU A 80 -0.33 -0.70 28.79
N GLY A 81 -1.00 -1.84 28.66
CA GLY A 81 -0.92 -2.97 29.56
C GLY A 81 0.25 -3.91 29.29
N TRP A 82 0.16 -5.11 29.82
CA TRP A 82 1.16 -6.16 29.66
C TRP A 82 0.65 -7.30 28.81
N VAL A 83 1.50 -7.84 27.97
CA VAL A 83 1.30 -9.12 27.30
C VAL A 83 1.83 -10.20 28.23
N GLU A 84 0.99 -11.18 28.55
CA GLU A 84 1.31 -12.32 29.42
C GLU A 84 0.87 -13.60 28.70
N GLY A 85 1.83 -14.38 28.21
CA GLY A 85 1.53 -15.49 27.31
C GLY A 85 0.82 -14.98 26.04
N GLU A 86 -0.39 -15.51 25.81
CA GLU A 86 -1.23 -15.11 24.66
C GLU A 86 -2.39 -14.17 25.07
N THR A 87 -2.25 -13.51 26.22
CA THR A 87 -3.29 -12.63 26.80
C THR A 87 -2.79 -11.20 26.95
N ILE A 88 -3.73 -10.27 27.12
CA ILE A 88 -3.40 -8.88 27.43
C ILE A 88 -4.02 -8.47 28.76
N ARG A 89 -3.20 -7.94 29.66
CA ARG A 89 -3.61 -7.44 30.97
C ARG A 89 -3.72 -5.92 30.98
N CYS A 90 -4.88 -5.42 31.39
CA CYS A 90 -5.11 -3.98 31.56
C CYS A 90 -4.23 -3.40 32.67
N ARG A 91 -3.52 -2.32 32.37
CA ARG A 91 -2.59 -1.67 33.32
C ARG A 91 -3.28 -1.03 34.52
N TYR A 92 -4.58 -0.70 34.40
CA TYR A 92 -5.24 0.10 35.43
C TYR A 92 -5.71 -0.76 36.63
N HIS A 93 -6.47 -1.84 36.40
CA HIS A 93 -6.99 -2.67 37.47
C HIS A 93 -6.73 -4.17 37.24
N GLY A 94 -5.84 -4.54 36.34
CA GLY A 94 -5.38 -5.91 36.15
C GLY A 94 -6.33 -6.86 35.44
N TRP A 95 -7.49 -6.39 34.96
CA TRP A 95 -8.36 -7.27 34.16
C TRP A 95 -7.60 -7.81 32.96
N ARG A 96 -7.67 -9.13 32.76
CA ARG A 96 -6.92 -9.83 31.72
C ARG A 96 -7.88 -10.45 30.70
N PHE A 97 -7.53 -10.31 29.44
CA PHE A 97 -8.34 -10.79 28.32
C PHE A 97 -7.55 -11.79 27.49
N ALA A 98 -8.21 -12.90 27.13
CA ALA A 98 -7.69 -13.88 26.18
C ALA A 98 -7.68 -13.33 24.75
N ASN A 99 -7.05 -14.07 23.87
CA ASN A 99 -6.89 -13.71 22.45
C ASN A 99 -8.21 -13.63 21.68
N ASP A 100 -9.25 -14.30 22.14
CA ASP A 100 -10.62 -14.24 21.59
C ASP A 100 -11.46 -13.10 22.22
N GLY A 101 -10.86 -12.33 23.12
CA GLY A 101 -11.50 -11.21 23.85
C GLY A 101 -12.21 -11.63 25.15
N GLN A 102 -12.25 -12.90 25.50
CA GLN A 102 -12.86 -13.36 26.75
C GLN A 102 -12.07 -12.83 27.96
N CYS A 103 -12.74 -12.22 28.94
CA CYS A 103 -12.11 -11.90 30.20
C CYS A 103 -11.76 -13.22 30.93
N VAL A 104 -10.52 -13.31 31.44
CA VAL A 104 -10.02 -14.52 32.11
C VAL A 104 -9.58 -14.27 33.54
N GLU A 105 -9.45 -13.00 33.94
CA GLU A 105 -9.03 -12.63 35.32
C GLU A 105 -9.52 -11.24 35.70
N GLN A 106 -9.99 -11.13 36.92
CA GLN A 106 -10.42 -9.90 37.63
C GLN A 106 -9.86 -9.90 39.04
N PRO A 107 -8.57 -9.51 39.23
CA PRO A 107 -7.82 -9.80 40.43
C PRO A 107 -8.36 -9.10 41.70
N ASN A 108 -9.11 -8.01 41.54
CA ASN A 108 -9.65 -7.23 42.68
C ASN A 108 -11.13 -7.51 42.95
N GLU A 109 -11.71 -8.53 42.32
CA GLU A 109 -13.11 -8.89 42.51
C GLU A 109 -13.24 -10.07 43.47
N ASP A 110 -13.94 -9.89 44.56
CA ASP A 110 -14.25 -10.98 45.53
C ASP A 110 -15.05 -12.11 44.85
N ARG A 111 -15.85 -11.76 43.87
CA ARG A 111 -16.65 -12.69 43.03
C ARG A 111 -16.45 -12.35 41.58
N PRO A 112 -15.39 -12.86 40.96
CA PRO A 112 -15.13 -12.62 39.56
C PRO A 112 -16.31 -13.06 38.68
N PHE A 113 -16.60 -12.26 37.64
CA PHE A 113 -17.66 -12.51 36.67
C PHE A 113 -17.10 -12.49 35.21
N CYS A 114 -15.91 -13.03 35.06
CA CYS A 114 -15.17 -13.07 33.79
C CYS A 114 -15.99 -13.67 32.64
N ASP A 115 -16.81 -14.69 32.94
CA ASP A 115 -17.69 -15.36 31.98
C ASP A 115 -18.70 -14.43 31.31
N LYS A 116 -19.04 -13.32 31.97
CA LYS A 116 -19.98 -12.31 31.47
C LYS A 116 -19.33 -11.16 30.70
N VAL A 117 -18.00 -11.16 30.63
CA VAL A 117 -17.25 -10.03 30.05
C VAL A 117 -16.43 -10.51 28.87
N LYS A 118 -16.77 -10.00 27.70
CA LYS A 118 -16.03 -10.25 26.48
C LYS A 118 -15.84 -8.94 25.73
N ILE A 119 -14.61 -8.67 25.29
CA ILE A 119 -14.28 -7.56 24.41
C ILE A 119 -14.17 -8.03 22.98
N LEU A 120 -14.25 -7.10 22.04
CA LEU A 120 -14.08 -7.41 20.63
C LEU A 120 -12.68 -7.99 20.39
N ALA A 121 -12.61 -9.05 19.59
CA ALA A 121 -11.38 -9.56 18.97
C ALA A 121 -11.56 -9.63 17.47
N ARG A 122 -10.49 -9.42 16.72
CA ARG A 122 -10.47 -9.46 15.26
C ARG A 122 -9.43 -10.46 14.75
N PRO A 123 -9.75 -11.23 13.70
CA PRO A 123 -8.78 -12.13 13.09
C PRO A 123 -7.58 -11.36 12.54
N THR A 124 -6.40 -11.94 12.71
CA THR A 124 -5.14 -11.42 12.20
C THR A 124 -4.40 -12.48 11.37
N LYS A 125 -3.57 -12.02 10.44
CA LYS A 125 -2.71 -12.87 9.62
C LYS A 125 -1.40 -12.16 9.35
N GLU A 126 -0.28 -12.81 9.55
CA GLU A 126 1.02 -12.31 9.13
C GLU A 126 1.34 -12.82 7.72
N TYR A 127 1.69 -11.90 6.81
CA TYR A 127 2.04 -12.20 5.42
C TYR A 127 2.92 -11.10 4.84
N ALA A 128 3.92 -11.48 4.07
CA ALA A 128 4.78 -10.57 3.32
C ALA A 128 5.41 -9.45 4.18
N GLY A 129 5.79 -9.75 5.44
CA GLY A 129 6.36 -8.78 6.38
C GLY A 129 5.35 -7.80 6.98
N LEU A 130 4.07 -7.98 6.72
CA LEU A 130 2.97 -7.17 7.24
C LEU A 130 2.03 -8.02 8.11
N ILE A 131 1.38 -7.38 9.06
CA ILE A 131 0.27 -7.95 9.84
C ILE A 131 -1.03 -7.40 9.26
N PHE A 132 -1.91 -8.30 8.86
CA PHE A 132 -3.24 -8.01 8.35
C PHE A 132 -4.28 -8.26 9.43
N ALA A 133 -5.37 -7.50 9.37
CA ALA A 133 -6.57 -7.73 10.15
C ALA A 133 -7.81 -7.73 9.25
N TRP A 134 -8.81 -8.50 9.65
CA TRP A 134 -10.13 -8.45 9.05
C TRP A 134 -11.12 -7.81 10.01
N LEU A 135 -11.81 -6.76 9.54
CA LEU A 135 -12.68 -5.93 10.36
C LEU A 135 -14.17 -6.18 10.15
N GLY A 136 -14.52 -7.14 9.31
CA GLY A 136 -15.92 -7.47 9.01
C GLY A 136 -16.64 -8.18 10.15
N GLU A 137 -17.88 -8.52 9.90
CA GLU A 137 -18.74 -9.26 10.84
C GLU A 137 -18.88 -10.73 10.40
N GLY A 138 -18.97 -11.64 11.36
CA GLY A 138 -19.09 -13.07 11.10
C GLY A 138 -17.75 -13.76 10.90
N GLU A 139 -17.70 -14.73 9.98
CA GLU A 139 -16.49 -15.48 9.66
C GLU A 139 -15.64 -14.75 8.62
N ALA A 140 -14.34 -14.65 8.90
CA ALA A 140 -13.40 -14.00 7.99
C ALA A 140 -13.27 -14.81 6.68
N PRO A 141 -13.29 -14.14 5.52
CA PRO A 141 -13.03 -14.83 4.26
C PRO A 141 -11.60 -15.37 4.23
N PRO A 142 -11.34 -16.43 3.44
CA PRO A 142 -9.99 -16.94 3.27
C PRO A 142 -9.01 -15.81 2.89
N PHE A 143 -7.86 -15.78 3.56
CA PHE A 143 -6.79 -14.84 3.21
C PHE A 143 -6.24 -15.20 1.83
N ARG A 144 -6.02 -14.18 1.00
CA ARG A 144 -5.51 -14.37 -0.37
C ARG A 144 -4.08 -13.87 -0.45
N ASN A 145 -3.17 -14.78 -0.68
CA ASN A 145 -1.79 -14.43 -1.03
C ASN A 145 -1.74 -13.75 -2.41
N ILE A 146 -0.70 -12.99 -2.62
CA ILE A 146 -0.36 -12.41 -3.93
C ILE A 146 0.75 -13.28 -4.53
N PRO A 147 0.48 -14.05 -5.59
CA PRO A 147 1.43 -15.03 -6.11
C PRO A 147 2.81 -14.47 -6.45
N ASP A 148 2.85 -13.19 -6.86
CA ASP A 148 4.11 -12.50 -7.17
C ASP A 148 4.99 -12.26 -5.93
N LEU A 149 4.42 -12.19 -4.72
CA LEU A 149 5.14 -12.03 -3.46
C LEU A 149 5.52 -13.37 -2.81
N ASP A 150 4.93 -14.49 -3.26
CA ASP A 150 5.26 -15.84 -2.77
C ASP A 150 6.48 -16.46 -3.52
N ARG A 151 7.06 -15.71 -4.44
CA ARG A 151 8.24 -16.16 -5.20
C ARG A 151 9.51 -16.11 -4.34
N PRO A 152 10.54 -16.95 -4.65
CA PRO A 152 11.83 -16.84 -4.02
C PRO A 152 12.45 -15.44 -4.21
N GLY A 153 13.11 -14.94 -3.16
CA GLY A 153 13.79 -13.66 -3.20
C GLY A 153 13.78 -12.94 -1.85
N VAL A 154 14.33 -11.74 -1.85
CA VAL A 154 14.33 -10.83 -0.71
C VAL A 154 13.03 -10.06 -0.69
N LEU A 155 12.26 -10.21 0.38
CA LEU A 155 11.00 -9.53 0.59
C LEU A 155 11.16 -8.48 1.70
N ILE A 156 10.91 -7.23 1.37
CA ILE A 156 11.05 -6.10 2.29
C ILE A 156 9.73 -5.33 2.38
N ALA A 157 9.21 -5.19 3.61
CA ALA A 157 8.16 -4.24 3.92
C ALA A 157 8.80 -2.89 4.29
N ASP A 158 8.61 -1.89 3.44
CA ASP A 158 9.14 -0.55 3.65
C ASP A 158 8.45 0.17 4.84
N PRO A 159 9.04 1.22 5.43
CA PRO A 159 8.37 2.04 6.43
C PRO A 159 7.01 2.52 5.95
N VAL A 160 6.02 2.48 6.85
CA VAL A 160 4.64 2.86 6.51
C VAL A 160 4.57 4.36 6.23
N GLU A 161 4.15 4.71 5.01
CA GLU A 161 3.88 6.09 4.64
C GLU A 161 2.46 6.46 5.08
N ALA A 162 2.34 7.36 6.06
CA ALA A 162 1.05 7.89 6.50
C ALA A 162 0.90 9.34 6.04
N LEU A 163 -0.11 9.63 5.22
CA LEU A 163 -0.38 10.97 4.71
C LEU A 163 -1.65 11.56 5.34
N PRO A 164 -1.64 12.89 5.64
CA PRO A 164 -2.80 13.60 6.17
C PRO A 164 -3.78 13.97 5.06
N CYS A 165 -4.20 13.00 4.27
CA CYS A 165 -5.19 13.18 3.20
C CYS A 165 -6.10 11.95 3.10
N GLY A 166 -7.23 12.10 2.44
CA GLY A 166 -8.14 11.00 2.15
C GLY A 166 -7.48 9.94 1.25
N TYR A 167 -7.88 8.70 1.40
CA TYR A 167 -7.29 7.58 0.64
C TYR A 167 -7.53 7.69 -0.87
N TRP A 168 -8.57 8.40 -1.31
CA TRP A 168 -8.82 8.68 -2.73
C TRP A 168 -7.71 9.51 -3.38
N ASN A 169 -7.05 10.41 -2.63
CA ASN A 169 -5.93 11.18 -3.14
C ASN A 169 -4.80 10.25 -3.57
N ARG A 170 -4.54 9.19 -2.80
CA ARG A 170 -3.54 8.17 -3.13
C ARG A 170 -4.01 7.21 -4.23
N PHE A 171 -5.30 6.86 -4.27
CA PHE A 171 -5.87 6.05 -5.33
C PHE A 171 -5.74 6.73 -6.69
N ASP A 172 -6.02 8.02 -6.73
CA ASP A 172 -5.97 8.84 -7.93
C ASP A 172 -4.53 9.21 -8.35
N ASN A 173 -3.53 9.06 -7.46
CA ASN A 173 -2.12 9.39 -7.76
C ASN A 173 -1.41 8.37 -8.66
N ASP A 174 -2.07 7.36 -9.18
CA ASP A 174 -1.42 6.32 -10.01
C ASP A 174 -1.51 6.61 -11.51
N HIS A 175 -1.15 7.83 -11.96
CA HIS A 175 -1.43 8.25 -13.34
C HIS A 175 -0.21 8.63 -14.16
N GLY A 176 -0.42 8.76 -15.48
CA GLY A 176 0.57 9.09 -16.49
C GLY A 176 1.25 10.45 -16.35
N HIS A 177 0.84 11.27 -15.38
CA HIS A 177 1.29 12.65 -15.22
C HIS A 177 2.60 12.84 -14.43
N ARG A 178 3.36 11.77 -14.20
CA ARG A 178 4.66 11.84 -13.50
C ARG A 178 5.58 12.97 -14.00
N ALA A 179 5.52 13.26 -15.28
CA ALA A 179 6.33 14.29 -15.90
C ALA A 179 6.11 15.68 -15.28
N TRP A 180 4.88 15.98 -14.86
CA TRP A 180 4.54 17.27 -14.25
C TRP A 180 4.70 17.25 -12.74
N VAL A 181 4.22 16.21 -12.07
CA VAL A 181 4.36 16.06 -10.61
C VAL A 181 5.83 16.10 -10.21
N HIS A 182 6.69 15.35 -10.91
CA HIS A 182 8.11 15.20 -10.57
C HIS A 182 9.04 16.06 -11.44
N ARG A 183 8.56 17.20 -11.90
CA ARG A 183 9.33 18.09 -12.77
C ARG A 183 10.54 18.69 -12.06
N ALA A 184 10.37 19.16 -10.82
CA ALA A 184 11.47 19.76 -10.06
C ALA A 184 12.57 18.72 -9.76
N THR A 185 12.19 17.52 -9.31
CA THR A 185 13.12 16.40 -9.12
C THR A 185 13.82 15.99 -10.42
N ALA A 186 13.07 15.92 -11.54
CA ALA A 186 13.65 15.56 -12.83
C ALA A 186 14.74 16.54 -13.30
N ILE A 187 14.53 17.81 -13.09
CA ILE A 187 15.49 18.87 -13.44
C ILE A 187 16.70 18.82 -12.50
N ARG A 188 16.46 18.82 -11.18
CA ARG A 188 17.51 18.82 -10.14
C ARG A 188 18.46 17.64 -10.28
N HIS A 189 17.94 16.44 -10.55
CA HIS A 189 18.74 15.21 -10.62
C HIS A 189 19.08 14.77 -12.05
N ASN A 190 18.90 15.64 -13.05
CA ASN A 190 19.15 15.34 -14.46
C ASN A 190 18.51 14.03 -14.93
N ARG A 191 17.19 13.89 -14.69
CA ARG A 191 16.38 12.68 -15.00
C ARG A 191 15.36 12.98 -16.11
N PRO A 192 15.81 13.17 -17.37
CA PRO A 192 14.90 13.45 -18.49
C PRO A 192 13.92 12.33 -18.79
N ASP A 193 14.21 11.08 -18.33
CA ASP A 193 13.33 9.94 -18.44
C ASP A 193 12.01 10.09 -17.65
N ILE A 194 11.98 11.00 -16.68
CA ILE A 194 10.79 11.32 -15.89
C ILE A 194 9.86 12.26 -16.66
N LEU A 195 10.42 13.15 -17.47
CA LEU A 195 9.68 14.19 -18.20
C LEU A 195 8.94 13.66 -19.44
N VAL A 196 8.87 12.38 -19.63
CA VAL A 196 8.20 11.75 -20.77
C VAL A 196 6.70 11.64 -20.50
N ILE A 197 5.90 12.27 -21.36
CA ILE A 197 4.43 12.11 -21.34
C ILE A 197 4.08 10.72 -21.86
N ARG A 198 3.23 10.04 -21.14
CA ARG A 198 2.82 8.67 -21.45
C ARG A 198 1.31 8.59 -21.62
N HIS A 199 0.89 7.92 -22.66
CA HIS A 199 -0.51 7.52 -22.82
C HIS A 199 -0.71 6.15 -22.17
N GLU A 200 -1.79 6.00 -21.45
CA GLU A 200 -2.10 4.78 -20.71
C GLU A 200 -3.44 4.23 -21.21
N ALA A 201 -3.44 2.94 -21.57
CA ALA A 201 -4.66 2.19 -21.77
C ALA A 201 -4.97 1.38 -20.51
N VAL A 202 -6.25 1.26 -20.17
CA VAL A 202 -6.71 0.51 -19.01
C VAL A 202 -7.93 -0.32 -19.38
N GLU A 203 -8.00 -1.52 -18.84
CA GLU A 203 -9.15 -2.42 -19.01
C GLU A 203 -9.49 -3.13 -17.69
N GLU A 204 -10.78 -3.40 -17.48
CA GLU A 204 -11.23 -4.21 -16.35
C GLU A 204 -10.73 -5.65 -16.49
N SER A 205 -10.40 -6.26 -15.35
CA SER A 205 -9.93 -7.64 -15.24
C SER A 205 -10.72 -8.43 -14.19
N ASP A 206 -10.38 -9.69 -14.00
CA ASP A 206 -11.01 -10.53 -12.95
C ASP A 206 -10.64 -10.11 -11.54
N TYR A 207 -9.53 -9.39 -11.35
CA TYR A 207 -9.03 -8.92 -10.04
C TYR A 207 -9.23 -7.42 -9.79
N GLY A 208 -9.63 -6.63 -10.81
CA GLY A 208 -9.78 -5.18 -10.74
C GLY A 208 -9.56 -4.58 -12.12
N TRP A 209 -8.38 -4.01 -12.38
CA TRP A 209 -7.99 -3.58 -13.72
C TRP A 209 -6.49 -3.79 -14.00
N ARG A 210 -6.15 -3.86 -15.27
CA ARG A 210 -4.78 -3.78 -15.74
C ARG A 210 -4.59 -2.60 -16.67
N GLY A 211 -3.48 -1.92 -16.55
CA GLY A 211 -3.16 -0.77 -17.37
C GLY A 211 -1.79 -0.90 -18.02
N THR A 212 -1.70 -0.54 -19.31
CA THR A 212 -0.42 -0.48 -20.03
C THR A 212 0.12 0.94 -20.04
N ARG A 213 1.45 1.06 -20.08
CA ARG A 213 2.12 2.32 -20.37
C ARG A 213 2.59 2.32 -21.82
N ALA A 214 2.04 3.21 -22.63
CA ALA A 214 2.59 3.52 -23.94
C ALA A 214 3.38 4.83 -23.85
N VAL A 215 4.58 4.86 -24.43
CA VAL A 215 5.33 6.11 -24.58
C VAL A 215 4.82 6.78 -25.86
N SER A 216 4.44 8.05 -25.78
CA SER A 216 4.09 8.84 -26.96
C SER A 216 5.33 9.02 -27.82
N GLY A 217 5.41 8.27 -28.93
CA GLY A 217 6.28 8.56 -30.05
C GLY A 217 5.46 9.11 -31.20
N LYS A 218 6.04 9.92 -32.09
CA LYS A 218 5.38 10.27 -33.35
C LYS A 218 4.98 8.99 -34.08
N LYS A 219 3.77 8.97 -34.61
CA LYS A 219 3.23 7.84 -35.39
C LYS A 219 4.27 7.41 -36.45
N GLY A 220 4.93 6.25 -36.24
CA GLY A 220 5.97 5.73 -37.13
C GLY A 220 7.36 5.54 -36.52
N GLU A 221 7.66 6.09 -35.34
CA GLU A 221 8.89 5.76 -34.60
C GLU A 221 8.59 4.66 -33.58
N ASN A 222 9.38 3.59 -33.59
CA ASN A 222 9.33 2.55 -32.56
C ASN A 222 9.46 3.22 -31.19
N ALA A 223 8.43 3.12 -30.37
CA ALA A 223 8.38 3.74 -29.06
C ALA A 223 9.54 3.24 -28.20
N LYS A 224 10.61 4.03 -28.10
CA LYS A 224 11.67 3.80 -27.14
C LYS A 224 11.06 3.93 -25.75
N THR A 225 10.91 2.82 -25.06
CA THR A 225 10.40 2.84 -23.69
C THR A 225 11.42 3.50 -22.79
N SER A 226 10.95 4.19 -21.72
CA SER A 226 11.84 4.71 -20.65
C SER A 226 12.66 3.61 -19.95
N MET A 227 12.49 2.37 -20.37
CA MET A 227 13.19 1.19 -19.88
C MET A 227 14.40 0.80 -20.75
N GLY A 228 14.92 1.72 -21.57
CA GLY A 228 16.04 1.48 -22.47
C GLY A 228 15.63 0.55 -23.62
N ALA A 229 16.16 0.78 -24.82
CA ALA A 229 16.07 -0.18 -25.90
C ALA A 229 16.92 -1.40 -25.51
N VAL A 230 16.28 -2.48 -25.10
CA VAL A 230 16.94 -3.79 -25.02
C VAL A 230 16.63 -4.43 -26.36
N GLU A 231 17.59 -4.45 -27.26
CA GLU A 231 17.54 -5.27 -28.46
C GLU A 231 17.68 -6.72 -28.00
N ASP A 232 16.64 -7.50 -28.22
CA ASP A 232 16.66 -8.92 -27.88
C ASP A 232 16.46 -9.76 -29.14
N LYS A 233 17.31 -10.77 -29.26
CA LYS A 233 17.28 -11.72 -30.39
C LYS A 233 16.42 -12.96 -30.13
N GLU A 234 15.83 -13.08 -28.92
CA GLU A 234 15.05 -14.25 -28.51
C GLU A 234 13.66 -13.84 -27.98
N GLY A 235 12.58 -14.26 -28.63
CA GLY A 235 11.18 -13.84 -28.39
C GLY A 235 10.66 -13.97 -26.96
N ALA A 236 11.30 -14.75 -26.07
CA ALA A 236 10.93 -14.84 -24.66
C ALA A 236 11.14 -13.54 -23.87
N HIS A 237 12.05 -12.69 -24.27
CA HIS A 237 12.33 -11.40 -23.67
C HIS A 237 11.26 -10.36 -24.03
N GLU A 238 10.73 -10.42 -25.24
CA GLU A 238 9.67 -9.48 -25.66
C GLU A 238 8.38 -9.66 -24.86
N ASP A 239 8.00 -10.90 -24.56
CA ASP A 239 6.82 -11.19 -23.75
C ASP A 239 7.02 -10.74 -22.30
N PHE A 240 8.23 -10.93 -21.75
CA PHE A 240 8.59 -10.42 -20.44
C PHE A 240 8.49 -8.89 -20.36
N LEU A 241 9.06 -8.17 -21.35
CA LEU A 241 8.97 -6.72 -21.42
C LEU A 241 7.54 -6.23 -21.62
N LYS A 242 6.72 -6.97 -22.35
CA LYS A 242 5.28 -6.67 -22.48
C LYS A 242 4.59 -6.78 -21.13
N MET A 243 4.83 -7.86 -20.37
CA MET A 243 4.22 -8.06 -19.05
C MET A 243 4.69 -7.04 -18.01
N ALA A 244 5.98 -6.70 -18.01
CA ALA A 244 6.55 -5.69 -17.11
C ALA A 244 6.03 -4.26 -17.35
N ARG A 245 5.36 -4.01 -18.47
CA ARG A 245 4.71 -2.73 -18.79
C ARG A 245 3.37 -2.56 -18.10
N TYR A 246 2.79 -3.64 -17.55
CA TYR A 246 1.49 -3.57 -16.90
C TYR A 246 1.62 -3.06 -15.46
N LYS A 247 0.65 -2.24 -15.10
CA LYS A 247 0.28 -1.99 -13.70
C LYS A 247 -1.03 -2.70 -13.44
N HIS A 248 -1.15 -3.25 -12.25
CA HIS A 248 -2.33 -3.97 -11.81
C HIS A 248 -2.93 -3.25 -10.61
N TRP A 249 -4.23 -3.05 -10.68
CA TRP A 249 -5.05 -2.67 -9.55
C TRP A 249 -5.84 -3.88 -9.12
N ILE A 250 -5.62 -4.31 -7.90
CA ILE A 250 -6.32 -5.44 -7.30
C ILE A 250 -7.31 -4.86 -6.28
N MET A 251 -8.59 -5.13 -6.53
CA MET A 251 -9.65 -4.62 -5.66
C MET A 251 -9.53 -5.18 -4.23
N PRO A 252 -9.78 -4.35 -3.20
CA PRO A 252 -10.29 -2.98 -3.33
C PRO A 252 -9.18 -1.91 -3.46
N ASN A 253 -7.94 -2.15 -3.00
CA ASN A 253 -7.02 -1.08 -2.67
C ASN A 253 -5.54 -1.44 -2.86
N ILE A 254 -5.23 -2.40 -3.72
CA ILE A 254 -3.85 -2.88 -3.91
C ILE A 254 -3.36 -2.47 -5.30
N ARG A 255 -2.16 -1.91 -5.35
CA ARG A 255 -1.43 -1.66 -6.59
C ARG A 255 -0.26 -2.61 -6.69
N LEU A 256 -0.09 -3.23 -7.85
CA LEU A 256 1.04 -4.09 -8.15
C LEU A 256 1.65 -3.70 -9.48
N TRP A 257 2.98 -3.56 -9.50
CA TRP A 257 3.73 -3.29 -10.72
C TRP A 257 5.15 -3.85 -10.63
N PHE A 258 5.81 -3.87 -11.77
CA PHE A 258 7.19 -4.32 -11.89
C PHE A 258 8.07 -3.14 -12.28
N GLN A 259 9.24 -3.07 -11.67
CA GLN A 259 10.22 -2.02 -11.96
C GLN A 259 11.63 -2.59 -12.02
N ARG A 260 12.47 -1.92 -12.83
CA ARG A 260 13.91 -2.18 -12.83
C ARG A 260 14.57 -1.29 -11.80
N THR A 261 15.44 -1.89 -11.00
CA THR A 261 16.22 -1.16 -10.00
C THR A 261 17.71 -1.45 -10.19
N ARG A 262 18.54 -0.49 -9.76
CA ARG A 262 19.99 -0.64 -9.66
C ARG A 262 20.35 -0.59 -8.18
N ALA A 263 20.66 -1.71 -7.61
CA ALA A 263 21.08 -1.76 -6.22
C ALA A 263 22.56 -1.32 -6.07
N LYS A 264 22.85 -0.54 -5.02
CA LYS A 264 24.22 -0.25 -4.63
C LYS A 264 24.95 -1.56 -4.28
N GLY A 265 26.21 -1.71 -4.70
CA GLY A 265 27.00 -2.93 -4.44
C GLY A 265 26.95 -3.97 -5.54
N PHE A 266 26.13 -3.81 -6.58
CA PHE A 266 25.98 -4.78 -7.68
C PHE A 266 26.60 -4.31 -9.01
N GLN A 267 27.61 -3.46 -8.98
CA GLN A 267 28.38 -3.02 -10.16
C GLN A 267 27.53 -2.55 -11.35
N GLY A 268 26.39 -1.90 -11.06
CA GLY A 268 25.44 -1.43 -12.08
C GLY A 268 24.48 -2.49 -12.63
N ARG A 269 24.51 -3.73 -12.14
CA ARG A 269 23.54 -4.78 -12.49
C ARG A 269 22.12 -4.32 -12.14
N GLU A 270 21.19 -4.58 -13.02
CA GLU A 270 19.77 -4.25 -12.84
C GLU A 270 18.96 -5.48 -12.49
N PHE A 271 17.97 -5.29 -11.63
CA PHE A 271 17.04 -6.34 -11.21
C PHE A 271 15.62 -5.91 -11.51
N TRP A 272 14.74 -6.87 -11.72
CA TRP A 272 13.32 -6.66 -11.76
C TRP A 272 12.72 -6.90 -10.39
N GLU A 273 12.13 -5.87 -9.81
CA GLU A 273 11.44 -5.92 -8.54
C GLU A 273 9.93 -5.97 -8.76
N THR A 274 9.26 -6.75 -7.94
CA THR A 274 7.81 -6.66 -7.76
C THR A 274 7.53 -5.67 -6.65
N LYS A 275 6.75 -4.64 -6.96
CA LYS A 275 6.23 -3.68 -5.99
C LYS A 275 4.76 -3.94 -5.76
N CYS A 276 4.35 -4.04 -4.49
CA CYS A 276 2.97 -4.22 -4.08
C CYS A 276 2.64 -3.23 -2.98
N VAL A 277 1.62 -2.39 -3.18
CA VAL A 277 1.23 -1.34 -2.24
C VAL A 277 -0.23 -1.46 -1.89
N TRP A 278 -0.52 -1.60 -0.61
CA TRP A 278 -1.86 -1.46 -0.04
C TRP A 278 -2.05 -0.02 0.43
N THR A 279 -3.08 0.65 -0.07
CA THR A 279 -3.50 1.96 0.45
C THR A 279 -4.68 1.76 1.37
N VAL A 280 -4.49 1.99 2.66
CA VAL A 280 -5.48 1.71 3.70
C VAL A 280 -5.89 3.01 4.39
N PRO A 281 -7.18 3.34 4.42
CA PRO A 281 -7.65 4.47 5.22
C PRO A 281 -7.39 4.24 6.71
N ILE A 282 -6.71 5.18 7.35
CA ILE A 282 -6.64 5.23 8.81
C ILE A 282 -7.99 5.74 9.31
N ASN A 283 -8.43 6.86 8.78
CA ASN A 283 -9.74 7.48 9.00
C ASN A 283 -10.12 8.33 7.76
N ASP A 284 -11.14 9.17 7.86
CA ASP A 284 -11.63 9.99 6.74
C ASP A 284 -10.59 11.01 6.24
N GLN A 285 -9.61 11.39 7.07
CA GLN A 285 -8.64 12.44 6.80
C GLN A 285 -7.20 11.94 6.63
N LYS A 286 -6.96 10.67 6.94
CA LYS A 286 -5.62 10.08 6.91
C LYS A 286 -5.64 8.71 6.26
N MET A 287 -4.61 8.42 5.50
CA MET A 287 -4.38 7.11 4.94
C MET A 287 -2.97 6.60 5.27
N ALA A 288 -2.77 5.28 5.15
CA ALA A 288 -1.48 4.62 5.23
C ALA A 288 -1.22 3.84 3.93
N ALA A 289 0.00 3.93 3.41
CA ALA A 289 0.48 3.06 2.35
C ALA A 289 1.47 2.04 2.93
N PHE A 290 1.18 0.77 2.68
CA PHE A 290 2.03 -0.36 3.06
C PHE A 290 2.68 -0.90 1.79
N ASP A 291 3.95 -0.58 1.60
CA ASP A 291 4.74 -0.95 0.44
C ASP A 291 5.57 -2.21 0.73
N VAL A 292 5.45 -3.19 -0.14
CA VAL A 292 6.26 -4.42 -0.09
C VAL A 292 6.98 -4.59 -1.41
N THR A 293 8.28 -4.81 -1.32
CA THR A 293 9.14 -5.08 -2.47
C THR A 293 9.66 -6.51 -2.40
N LEU A 294 9.49 -7.27 -3.49
CA LEU A 294 10.18 -8.53 -3.70
C LEU A 294 11.25 -8.35 -4.77
N THR A 295 12.51 -8.63 -4.42
CA THR A 295 13.65 -8.66 -5.34
C THR A 295 14.14 -10.10 -5.48
N PRO A 296 14.26 -10.67 -6.69
CA PRO A 296 14.61 -12.07 -6.91
C PRO A 296 16.11 -12.31 -6.73
N LEU A 297 16.60 -12.15 -5.51
CA LEU A 297 17.99 -12.38 -5.09
C LEU A 297 18.04 -13.43 -4.01
N GLU A 298 19.03 -14.28 -4.03
CA GLU A 298 19.23 -15.37 -3.09
C GLU A 298 20.68 -15.41 -2.58
N GLY A 299 20.92 -16.17 -1.51
CA GLY A 299 22.25 -16.41 -0.95
C GLY A 299 22.97 -15.12 -0.49
N GLU A 300 24.24 -14.97 -0.86
CA GLU A 300 25.05 -13.82 -0.46
C GLU A 300 24.56 -12.50 -1.08
N GLU A 301 24.06 -12.53 -2.31
CA GLU A 301 23.49 -11.35 -2.97
C GLU A 301 22.27 -10.81 -2.20
N ALA A 302 21.42 -11.70 -1.70
CA ALA A 302 20.28 -11.32 -0.87
C ALA A 302 20.74 -10.57 0.38
N ARG A 303 21.75 -11.07 1.10
CA ARG A 303 22.29 -10.42 2.31
C ARG A 303 22.87 -9.03 2.02
N VAL A 304 23.63 -8.90 0.93
CA VAL A 304 24.19 -7.60 0.51
C VAL A 304 23.06 -6.60 0.20
N TYR A 305 22.03 -7.07 -0.49
CA TYR A 305 20.87 -6.24 -0.81
C TYR A 305 20.09 -5.82 0.44
N GLU A 306 19.78 -6.75 1.34
CA GLU A 306 19.07 -6.46 2.60
C GLU A 306 19.82 -5.42 3.45
N ASN A 307 21.14 -5.58 3.59
CA ASN A 307 21.94 -4.60 4.33
C ASN A 307 21.93 -3.22 3.67
N SER A 308 22.04 -3.17 2.33
CA SER A 308 21.97 -1.92 1.58
C SER A 308 20.60 -1.23 1.76
N ARG A 309 19.51 -1.99 1.71
CA ARG A 309 18.16 -1.46 1.91
C ARG A 309 17.93 -0.98 3.33
N LYS A 310 18.44 -1.70 4.34
CA LYS A 310 18.38 -1.28 5.74
C LYS A 310 19.08 0.07 5.95
N THR A 311 20.31 0.21 5.45
CA THR A 311 21.05 1.48 5.51
C THR A 311 20.31 2.61 4.80
N GLN A 312 19.70 2.32 3.65
CA GLN A 312 18.87 3.29 2.93
C GLN A 312 17.65 3.71 3.75
N GLN A 313 16.92 2.75 4.32
CA GLN A 313 15.75 3.03 5.16
C GLN A 313 16.13 3.86 6.40
N GLU A 314 17.28 3.59 7.02
CA GLU A 314 17.78 4.38 8.15
C GLU A 314 18.09 5.82 7.74
N SER A 315 18.69 6.02 6.56
CA SER A 315 19.00 7.37 6.03
C SER A 315 17.74 8.12 5.54
N GLU A 316 16.70 7.42 5.11
CA GLU A 316 15.42 7.96 4.67
C GLU A 316 14.40 8.14 5.82
N ALA A 317 14.72 7.63 7.02
CA ALA A 317 13.84 7.75 8.20
C ALA A 317 13.59 9.21 8.62
N GLU A 318 14.47 10.12 8.23
CA GLU A 318 14.29 11.57 8.40
C GLU A 318 13.63 12.20 7.17
N MET A 319 12.39 11.78 6.87
CA MET A 319 11.61 12.45 5.83
C MET A 319 11.36 13.91 6.24
N ARG A 320 11.72 14.80 5.34
CA ARG A 320 11.61 16.25 5.53
C ARG A 320 10.17 16.75 5.26
N TRP A 321 9.21 16.20 6.01
CA TRP A 321 7.80 16.64 5.90
C TRP A 321 7.61 18.12 6.23
N ASP A 322 8.50 18.69 7.06
CA ASP A 322 8.56 20.11 7.33
C ASP A 322 8.70 20.96 6.05
N LEU A 323 9.44 20.47 5.04
CA LEU A 323 9.56 21.15 3.75
C LEU A 323 8.28 21.04 2.92
N ALA A 324 7.63 19.88 2.94
CA ALA A 324 6.35 19.70 2.25
C ALA A 324 5.29 20.65 2.82
N GLU A 325 5.22 20.77 4.14
CA GLU A 325 4.29 21.70 4.81
C GLU A 325 4.59 23.17 4.45
N LYS A 326 5.86 23.58 4.37
CA LYS A 326 6.25 24.92 3.93
C LYS A 326 5.83 25.20 2.49
N VAL A 327 5.96 24.21 1.60
CA VAL A 327 5.49 24.33 0.22
C VAL A 327 3.96 24.52 0.19
N LEU A 328 3.23 23.71 0.94
CA LEU A 328 1.76 23.85 1.04
C LEU A 328 1.33 25.19 1.65
N ALA A 329 2.09 25.72 2.59
CA ALA A 329 1.87 27.05 3.18
C ALA A 329 2.25 28.22 2.27
N GLY A 330 2.92 27.96 1.12
CA GLY A 330 3.41 28.99 0.21
C GLY A 330 4.67 29.73 0.71
N GLU A 331 5.36 29.18 1.71
CA GLU A 331 6.60 29.74 2.25
C GLU A 331 7.82 29.44 1.36
N MET A 332 7.72 28.42 0.51
CA MET A 332 8.71 28.03 -0.49
C MET A 332 8.03 27.29 -1.65
N THR A 333 8.77 27.06 -2.74
CA THR A 333 8.32 26.26 -3.88
C THR A 333 9.04 24.91 -3.92
N LEU A 334 8.60 23.98 -4.77
CA LEU A 334 9.29 22.71 -4.99
C LEU A 334 10.69 22.89 -5.63
N GLU A 335 10.89 23.99 -6.35
CA GLU A 335 12.17 24.37 -6.94
C GLU A 335 13.17 24.85 -5.89
N ASP A 336 12.71 25.30 -4.70
CA ASP A 336 13.56 25.79 -3.59
C ASP A 336 14.02 24.68 -2.64
N LEU A 337 13.65 23.42 -2.90
CA LEU A 337 14.12 22.28 -2.09
C LEU A 337 15.67 22.21 -2.11
N PRO A 338 16.33 21.77 -1.01
CA PRO A 338 17.79 21.71 -0.93
C PRO A 338 18.42 20.84 -2.04
N ASP A 339 19.54 21.31 -2.61
CA ASP A 339 20.24 20.64 -3.70
C ASP A 339 20.90 19.30 -3.29
N ASP A 340 21.24 19.17 -2.01
CA ASP A 340 21.81 17.94 -1.42
C ASP A 340 20.77 16.85 -1.12
N MET A 341 19.50 17.16 -1.32
CA MET A 341 18.41 16.22 -1.11
C MET A 341 18.44 15.11 -2.16
N GLY A 342 18.37 13.87 -1.70
CA GLY A 342 18.30 12.69 -2.58
C GLY A 342 17.05 12.67 -3.46
N ALA A 343 17.15 12.07 -4.64
CA ALA A 343 16.05 12.00 -5.60
C ALA A 343 14.80 11.34 -5.01
N TYR A 344 14.95 10.32 -4.19
CA TYR A 344 13.82 9.63 -3.54
C TYR A 344 13.04 10.57 -2.61
N THR A 345 13.75 11.28 -1.72
CA THR A 345 13.13 12.24 -0.80
C THR A 345 12.43 13.36 -1.56
N SER A 346 13.06 13.90 -2.61
CA SER A 346 12.43 14.91 -3.46
C SER A 346 11.15 14.40 -4.12
N PHE A 347 11.15 13.17 -4.67
CA PHE A 347 9.95 12.51 -5.22
C PHE A 347 8.83 12.41 -4.19
N THR A 348 9.18 12.01 -2.98
CA THR A 348 8.18 11.77 -1.93
C THR A 348 7.56 13.09 -1.45
N ILE A 349 8.36 14.19 -1.39
CA ILE A 349 7.83 15.52 -1.08
C ILE A 349 6.90 16.03 -2.20
N GLU A 350 7.26 15.87 -3.47
CA GLU A 350 6.40 16.23 -4.60
C GLU A 350 5.08 15.47 -4.59
N ASP A 351 5.13 14.16 -4.32
CA ASP A 351 3.95 13.30 -4.15
C ASP A 351 3.10 13.74 -2.95
N TYR A 352 3.73 14.06 -1.81
CA TYR A 352 3.03 14.57 -0.63
C TYR A 352 2.27 15.86 -0.94
N VAL A 353 2.98 16.87 -1.45
CA VAL A 353 2.42 18.19 -1.74
C VAL A 353 1.25 18.09 -2.71
N THR A 354 1.39 17.32 -3.77
CA THR A 354 0.34 17.19 -4.78
C THR A 354 -0.86 16.41 -4.28
N GLN A 355 -0.66 15.37 -3.48
CA GLN A 355 -1.77 14.58 -2.92
C GLN A 355 -2.51 15.32 -1.81
N VAL A 356 -1.77 15.89 -0.84
CA VAL A 356 -2.39 16.66 0.26
C VAL A 356 -3.03 17.92 -0.26
N GLY A 357 -2.38 18.61 -1.22
CA GLY A 357 -2.88 19.83 -1.84
C GLY A 357 -4.18 19.68 -2.63
N GLN A 358 -4.57 18.45 -3.03
CA GLN A 358 -5.88 18.22 -3.66
C GLN A 358 -7.07 18.45 -2.71
N GLY A 359 -6.83 18.37 -1.39
CA GLY A 359 -7.90 18.39 -0.40
C GLY A 359 -8.80 17.13 -0.45
N PRO A 360 -9.92 17.13 0.30
CA PRO A 360 -10.84 16.00 0.34
C PRO A 360 -11.61 15.86 -0.99
N ILE A 361 -11.98 14.61 -1.34
CA ILE A 361 -12.71 14.32 -2.57
C ILE A 361 -14.10 14.97 -2.57
N ALA A 362 -14.70 15.16 -1.41
CA ALA A 362 -15.98 15.85 -1.25
C ALA A 362 -15.94 17.30 -1.77
N GLY A 363 -14.78 17.96 -1.68
CA GLY A 363 -14.55 19.32 -2.19
C GLY A 363 -14.30 19.40 -3.70
N ARG A 364 -14.18 18.26 -4.40
CA ARG A 364 -13.84 18.16 -5.81
C ARG A 364 -15.07 17.99 -6.73
N GLY A 365 -16.21 18.58 -6.34
CA GLY A 365 -17.49 18.42 -7.07
C GLY A 365 -17.50 18.96 -8.51
N GLU A 366 -16.54 19.82 -8.86
CA GLU A 366 -16.36 20.40 -10.21
C GLU A 366 -15.12 19.83 -10.93
N GLU A 367 -14.62 18.69 -10.49
CA GLU A 367 -13.46 18.02 -11.07
C GLU A 367 -13.72 17.62 -12.52
N MET A 368 -12.83 17.99 -13.42
CA MET A 368 -12.92 17.68 -14.84
C MET A 368 -11.93 16.55 -15.19
N LEU A 369 -12.42 15.32 -15.27
CA LEU A 369 -11.63 14.18 -15.69
C LEU A 369 -11.55 14.10 -17.23
N ALA A 370 -10.36 13.82 -17.74
CA ALA A 370 -10.06 13.73 -19.16
C ALA A 370 -9.70 12.29 -19.58
N VAL A 371 -9.38 12.10 -20.85
CA VAL A 371 -8.95 10.79 -21.39
C VAL A 371 -7.70 10.26 -20.68
N THR A 372 -6.83 11.16 -20.25
CA THR A 372 -5.62 10.82 -19.49
C THR A 372 -5.90 10.25 -18.11
N ASP A 373 -7.11 10.45 -17.57
CA ASP A 373 -7.57 9.97 -16.26
C ASP A 373 -8.32 8.63 -16.36
N ALA A 374 -8.14 7.88 -17.45
CA ALA A 374 -8.88 6.63 -17.69
C ALA A 374 -8.80 5.63 -16.53
N ARG A 375 -7.66 5.56 -15.83
CA ARG A 375 -7.49 4.71 -14.63
C ARG A 375 -8.31 5.21 -13.45
N VAL A 376 -8.28 6.52 -13.18
CA VAL A 376 -9.11 7.16 -12.15
C VAL A 376 -10.58 6.83 -12.40
N ILE A 377 -11.03 7.11 -13.63
CA ILE A 377 -12.41 6.88 -14.05
C ILE A 377 -12.81 5.42 -13.85
N LEU A 378 -11.94 4.48 -14.28
CA LEU A 378 -12.24 3.06 -14.13
C LEU A 378 -12.25 2.63 -12.65
N THR A 379 -11.25 3.04 -11.84
CA THR A 379 -11.20 2.72 -10.41
C THR A 379 -12.46 3.20 -9.69
N ARG A 380 -12.84 4.47 -9.90
CA ARG A 380 -14.04 5.06 -9.30
C ARG A 380 -15.32 4.36 -9.76
N ARG A 381 -15.40 4.00 -11.05
CA ARG A 381 -16.54 3.24 -11.60
C ARG A 381 -16.68 1.85 -10.96
N LEU A 382 -15.56 1.12 -10.79
CA LEU A 382 -15.57 -0.19 -10.15
C LEU A 382 -16.04 -0.10 -8.70
N TRP A 383 -15.53 0.86 -7.97
CA TRP A 383 -15.92 1.09 -6.58
C TRP A 383 -17.40 1.46 -6.45
N LEU A 384 -17.87 2.45 -7.20
CA LEU A 384 -19.27 2.86 -7.21
C LEU A 384 -20.20 1.69 -7.56
N ARG A 385 -19.83 0.90 -8.57
CA ARG A 385 -20.60 -0.29 -8.98
C ARG A 385 -20.75 -1.29 -7.85
N GLU A 386 -19.64 -1.68 -7.21
CA GLU A 386 -19.66 -2.70 -6.18
C GLU A 386 -20.34 -2.20 -4.89
N ILE A 387 -20.15 -0.95 -4.52
CA ILE A 387 -20.82 -0.37 -3.34
C ILE A 387 -22.33 -0.21 -3.58
N ASN A 388 -22.76 0.21 -4.77
CA ASN A 388 -24.19 0.26 -5.08
C ASN A 388 -24.84 -1.12 -4.98
N LYS A 389 -24.18 -2.18 -5.48
CA LYS A 389 -24.62 -3.57 -5.32
C LYS A 389 -24.70 -3.97 -3.84
N LEU A 390 -23.65 -3.67 -3.05
CA LEU A 390 -23.62 -3.94 -1.63
C LEU A 390 -24.83 -3.31 -0.89
N LEU A 391 -25.12 -2.05 -1.19
CA LEU A 391 -26.23 -1.33 -0.58
C LEU A 391 -27.59 -1.86 -1.03
N ALA A 392 -27.69 -2.34 -2.27
CA ALA A 392 -28.89 -2.97 -2.80
C ALA A 392 -29.08 -4.43 -2.33
N GLY A 393 -28.10 -5.02 -1.62
CA GLY A 393 -28.10 -6.44 -1.26
C GLY A 393 -27.89 -7.37 -2.45
N GLU A 394 -27.33 -6.86 -3.54
CA GLU A 394 -27.03 -7.62 -4.75
C GLU A 394 -25.69 -8.37 -4.63
N PRO A 395 -25.48 -9.49 -5.34
CA PRO A 395 -24.22 -10.19 -5.35
C PRO A 395 -23.07 -9.32 -5.87
N LEU A 396 -21.98 -9.29 -5.10
CA LEU A 396 -20.75 -8.59 -5.49
C LEU A 396 -19.94 -9.42 -6.50
N LYS A 397 -19.16 -8.76 -7.33
CA LYS A 397 -18.18 -9.45 -8.17
C LYS A 397 -17.15 -10.16 -7.30
N GLN A 398 -16.97 -11.45 -7.55
CA GLN A 398 -15.91 -12.23 -6.94
C GLN A 398 -14.58 -11.91 -7.64
N TRP A 399 -13.81 -10.98 -7.05
CA TRP A 399 -12.50 -10.63 -7.56
C TRP A 399 -11.53 -11.80 -7.40
N LYS A 400 -10.92 -12.25 -8.48
CA LYS A 400 -10.04 -13.43 -8.50
C LYS A 400 -8.64 -13.05 -8.94
N LEU A 401 -7.66 -13.25 -8.06
CA LEU A 401 -6.26 -13.21 -8.46
C LEU A 401 -5.93 -14.42 -9.34
N PRO A 402 -5.00 -14.30 -10.29
CA PRO A 402 -4.49 -15.46 -11.01
C PRO A 402 -3.81 -16.43 -10.02
N GLU A 403 -3.82 -17.72 -10.33
CA GLU A 403 -3.14 -18.74 -9.52
C GLU A 403 -1.61 -18.68 -9.68
N THR A 404 -1.14 -18.11 -10.77
CA THR A 404 0.28 -17.94 -11.08
C THR A 404 0.67 -16.47 -10.99
N PRO A 405 1.94 -16.17 -10.67
CA PRO A 405 2.46 -14.81 -10.71
C PRO A 405 2.23 -14.12 -12.05
N PHE A 406 1.96 -12.80 -12.02
CA PHE A 406 1.91 -11.98 -13.23
C PHE A 406 3.27 -11.90 -13.91
N MET A 407 4.35 -11.93 -13.12
CA MET A 407 5.72 -11.94 -13.63
C MET A 407 6.21 -13.36 -13.82
N PRO A 408 6.80 -13.74 -14.98
CA PRO A 408 7.39 -15.05 -15.20
C PRO A 408 8.45 -15.41 -14.15
N ALA A 409 8.58 -16.68 -13.82
CA ALA A 409 9.47 -17.19 -12.77
C ALA A 409 10.97 -16.86 -12.98
N LYS A 410 11.41 -16.75 -14.23
CA LYS A 410 12.75 -16.29 -14.58
C LYS A 410 12.64 -15.10 -15.50
N PRO A 411 13.03 -13.89 -15.03
CA PRO A 411 13.37 -12.84 -15.97
C PRO A 411 14.48 -13.37 -16.86
N PRO A 412 14.45 -13.09 -18.17
CA PRO A 412 15.57 -13.46 -19.02
C PRO A 412 16.84 -12.91 -18.38
N SER A 413 17.87 -13.75 -18.26
CA SER A 413 19.18 -13.32 -17.81
C SER A 413 19.74 -12.35 -18.85
N ALA A 414 19.44 -11.08 -18.69
CA ALA A 414 20.09 -10.05 -19.45
C ALA A 414 21.50 -9.92 -18.87
N GLU A 415 22.44 -10.63 -19.43
CA GLU A 415 23.82 -10.15 -19.49
C GLU A 415 23.75 -8.85 -20.29
N ILE A 416 23.50 -7.75 -19.62
CA ILE A 416 23.57 -6.43 -20.23
C ILE A 416 25.03 -6.15 -20.45
N LYS A 417 25.49 -6.35 -21.68
CA LYS A 417 26.79 -5.83 -22.11
C LYS A 417 26.84 -4.36 -21.76
N SER A 418 27.90 -3.96 -21.09
CA SER A 418 28.11 -2.57 -20.71
C SER A 418 28.06 -1.68 -21.98
N LYS A 419 27.68 -0.42 -21.84
CA LYS A 419 27.71 0.54 -22.98
C LYS A 419 29.07 0.60 -23.69
N ARG A 420 30.16 0.17 -23.04
CA ARG A 420 31.49 0.06 -23.61
C ARG A 420 31.61 -1.11 -24.61
N GLU A 421 30.99 -2.23 -24.32
CA GLU A 421 31.03 -3.41 -25.21
C GLU A 421 30.13 -3.26 -26.45
N LEU A 422 29.18 -2.31 -26.42
CA LEU A 422 28.36 -1.93 -27.58
C LEU A 422 28.98 -0.83 -28.46
N ALA A 423 30.02 -0.15 -27.97
CA ALA A 423 30.75 0.86 -28.73
C ALA A 423 31.93 0.29 -29.49
N ASP A 424 32.40 -0.90 -29.12
CA ASP A 424 33.56 -1.59 -29.71
C ASP A 424 33.13 -2.76 -30.66
N ALA A 425 31.82 -2.91 -30.94
CA ALA A 425 31.27 -3.87 -31.91
C ALA A 425 30.58 -3.14 -33.07
#